data_24ee2591c5ce1442987599902967f398
#
_entry.id   24ee2591c5ce1442987599902967f398
#
_cell.length_a   1.000
_cell.length_b   1.000
_cell.length_c   1.000
_cell.angle_alpha   90.00
_cell.angle_beta   90.00
_cell.angle_gamma   90.00
#
_symmetry.space_group_name_H-M   'P 1'
#
loop_
_entity.id
_entity.type
_entity.pdbx_description
1 polymer ?
#
loop_
_entity_poly.entity_id
_entity_poly.type
_entity_poly.pdbx_seq_one_letter_code
_entity_poly.pdbx_strand_id
1 'polypeptide(L)'
;MGRRFTEDEVRELIAEAVAPLLGRIAELEAEVARLKKNSGNSSKPPSSDIVKPPRAKPSKKRRGKRRPGGQPGHAKHERKPFGSDEIDQVVEYELTDEDACGLRPLDEWRVLQQVELVERPLIVTEHRARRYLDPRTGRIHTAPLPREVVNAGLIGPRLSAAAAFQKAACHMSYTTIQNFWRQLAELDVSRGQWRRVVGRVSAALRRPYEQLCDALPDQRVLGIDESGHKDSGKRHWTWCFRAERFTVFRIDPSRGSDVLRRMLGETFGGVIGCDYFSAYRKYMADAGATVQFCMAHRIREVRFLAEHSSQSLSRWGGKLLNWLKQLFQTLHRAGELSRRTFARRIDAARRGFLRQVRHPPSHTEAQALARRFRGRKADHYFTFLTRPGVEPTNNLTEQAIRHVVIDRRITQGTRGDSGMRWCERAWTVVATCAQQGRRVFEFFLEAVQTHLTNRPTPSLLAEA
;
A
#
# COMPACT_ATOMS: atom_id res chain seq x y z
N MET A 1 -55.34 8.78 55.82
CA MET A 1 -55.92 9.11 54.48
C MET A 1 -54.81 8.98 53.46
N GLY A 2 -54.89 7.97 52.60
CA GLY A 2 -53.93 7.80 51.49
C GLY A 2 -54.18 8.85 50.41
N ARG A 3 -53.08 9.52 49.98
CA ARG A 3 -53.09 10.49 48.86
C ARG A 3 -53.48 9.73 47.57
N ARG A 4 -54.62 10.08 46.97
CA ARG A 4 -55.00 9.57 45.65
C ARG A 4 -54.33 10.44 44.61
N PHE A 5 -53.53 9.84 43.74
CA PHE A 5 -52.91 10.51 42.60
C PHE A 5 -53.86 10.54 41.42
N THR A 6 -53.87 11.62 40.69
CA THR A 6 -54.53 11.70 39.37
C THR A 6 -53.73 10.91 38.33
N GLU A 7 -54.36 10.57 37.23
CA GLU A 7 -53.77 9.81 36.13
C GLU A 7 -52.55 10.57 35.54
N ASP A 8 -52.62 11.90 35.49
CA ASP A 8 -51.56 12.76 35.00
C ASP A 8 -50.38 12.84 35.98
N GLU A 9 -50.61 12.94 37.31
CA GLU A 9 -49.55 12.86 38.32
C GLU A 9 -48.81 11.51 38.30
N VAL A 10 -49.53 10.40 38.06
CA VAL A 10 -48.92 9.08 37.91
C VAL A 10 -48.07 8.99 36.64
N ARG A 11 -48.57 9.56 35.52
CA ARG A 11 -47.78 9.61 34.26
C ARG A 11 -46.51 10.45 34.40
N GLU A 12 -46.58 11.57 35.10
CA GLU A 12 -45.45 12.45 35.35
C GLU A 12 -44.39 11.78 36.21
N LEU A 13 -44.78 11.11 37.31
CA LEU A 13 -43.93 10.34 38.18
C LEU A 13 -43.25 9.16 37.45
N ILE A 14 -44.00 8.46 36.59
CA ILE A 14 -43.45 7.39 35.75
C ILE A 14 -42.43 7.97 34.75
N ALA A 15 -42.75 9.08 34.09
CA ALA A 15 -41.85 9.74 33.13
C ALA A 15 -40.56 10.18 33.82
N GLU A 16 -40.64 10.76 35.01
CA GLU A 16 -39.47 11.20 35.80
C GLU A 16 -38.60 10.03 36.27
N ALA A 17 -39.21 8.92 36.70
CA ALA A 17 -38.52 7.72 37.10
C ALA A 17 -37.86 6.96 35.93
N VAL A 18 -38.48 7.00 34.76
CA VAL A 18 -38.02 6.28 33.56
C VAL A 18 -36.95 7.08 32.77
N ALA A 19 -37.00 8.42 32.82
CA ALA A 19 -36.04 9.27 32.07
C ALA A 19 -34.55 8.94 32.32
N PRO A 20 -34.08 8.74 33.58
CA PRO A 20 -32.68 8.34 33.85
C PRO A 20 -32.32 6.97 33.26
N LEU A 21 -33.26 6.02 33.29
CA LEU A 21 -33.07 4.68 32.75
C LEU A 21 -32.95 4.71 31.22
N LEU A 22 -33.82 5.50 30.55
CA LEU A 22 -33.72 5.72 29.11
C LEU A 22 -32.37 6.41 28.72
N GLY A 23 -31.92 7.37 29.54
CA GLY A 23 -30.61 7.99 29.38
C GLY A 23 -29.48 6.96 29.46
N ARG A 24 -29.54 6.10 30.48
CA ARG A 24 -28.54 5.05 30.68
C ARG A 24 -28.56 3.99 29.59
N ILE A 25 -29.72 3.61 29.11
CA ILE A 25 -29.85 2.69 27.95
C ILE A 25 -29.23 3.32 26.72
N ALA A 26 -29.48 4.58 26.42
CA ALA A 26 -28.90 5.27 25.27
C ALA A 26 -27.36 5.35 25.35
N GLU A 27 -26.81 5.61 26.54
CA GLU A 27 -25.36 5.58 26.78
C GLU A 27 -24.76 4.19 26.52
N LEU A 28 -25.37 3.14 27.06
CA LEU A 28 -24.94 1.77 26.88
C LEU A 28 -25.05 1.31 25.43
N GLU A 29 -26.13 1.69 24.74
CA GLU A 29 -26.26 1.40 23.30
C GLU A 29 -25.18 2.10 22.48
N ALA A 30 -24.84 3.36 22.79
CA ALA A 30 -23.75 4.09 22.14
C ALA A 30 -22.40 3.44 22.42
N GLU A 31 -22.16 2.95 23.63
CA GLU A 31 -20.93 2.25 23.98
C GLU A 31 -20.82 0.89 23.28
N VAL A 32 -21.88 0.10 23.26
CA VAL A 32 -21.96 -1.17 22.52
C VAL A 32 -21.74 -0.92 21.02
N ALA A 33 -22.33 0.13 20.46
CA ALA A 33 -22.11 0.51 19.07
C ALA A 33 -20.63 0.89 18.80
N ARG A 34 -20.01 1.63 19.74
CA ARG A 34 -18.58 1.96 19.69
C ARG A 34 -17.70 0.72 19.72
N LEU A 35 -18.00 -0.24 20.58
CA LEU A 35 -17.24 -1.50 20.73
C LEU A 35 -17.42 -2.42 19.51
N LYS A 36 -18.58 -2.41 18.85
CA LYS A 36 -18.84 -3.19 17.63
C LYS A 36 -18.19 -2.61 16.38
N LYS A 37 -17.63 -1.40 16.41
CA LYS A 37 -16.92 -0.81 15.26
C LYS A 37 -15.57 -1.49 15.04
N ASN A 38 -15.40 -2.09 13.86
CA ASN A 38 -14.17 -2.75 13.38
C ASN A 38 -13.80 -2.28 11.97
N SER A 39 -12.72 -2.81 11.40
CA SER A 39 -12.26 -2.43 10.05
C SER A 39 -13.24 -2.80 8.93
N GLY A 40 -14.16 -3.73 9.18
CA GLY A 40 -15.17 -4.16 8.19
C GLY A 40 -16.40 -3.25 8.13
N ASN A 41 -16.71 -2.53 9.22
CA ASN A 41 -17.93 -1.71 9.36
C ASN A 41 -17.67 -0.26 9.80
N SER A 42 -16.43 0.19 9.85
CA SER A 42 -16.05 1.56 10.18
C SER A 42 -14.80 2.01 9.41
N SER A 43 -14.41 3.27 9.56
CA SER A 43 -13.15 3.80 8.99
C SER A 43 -11.90 3.40 9.79
N LYS A 44 -12.01 2.52 10.78
CA LYS A 44 -10.84 2.02 11.50
C LYS A 44 -9.95 1.20 10.58
N PRO A 45 -8.62 1.38 10.61
CA PRO A 45 -7.71 0.54 9.85
C PRO A 45 -7.75 -0.92 10.37
N PRO A 46 -7.47 -1.94 9.54
CA PRO A 46 -7.43 -3.34 9.98
C PRO A 46 -6.50 -3.60 11.16
N SER A 47 -5.47 -2.77 11.31
CA SER A 47 -4.53 -2.82 12.45
C SER A 47 -5.12 -2.40 13.79
N SER A 48 -6.30 -1.78 13.81
CA SER A 48 -7.01 -1.44 15.06
C SER A 48 -7.90 -2.57 15.59
N ASP A 49 -8.09 -3.65 14.83
CA ASP A 49 -8.80 -4.84 15.27
C ASP A 49 -7.84 -5.69 16.12
N ILE A 50 -7.84 -5.48 17.42
CA ILE A 50 -6.98 -6.22 18.37
C ILE A 50 -7.42 -7.69 18.48
N VAL A 51 -8.72 -7.93 18.32
CA VAL A 51 -9.30 -9.28 18.25
C VAL A 51 -10.16 -9.32 17.00
N LYS A 52 -9.80 -10.20 16.03
CA LYS A 52 -10.71 -10.48 14.93
C LYS A 52 -11.97 -11.09 15.53
N PRO A 53 -13.15 -10.48 15.33
CA PRO A 53 -14.39 -11.11 15.79
C PRO A 53 -14.44 -12.53 15.23
N PRO A 54 -14.89 -13.53 16.01
CA PRO A 54 -15.03 -14.88 15.50
C PRO A 54 -15.81 -14.81 14.19
N ARG A 55 -15.28 -15.42 13.14
CA ARG A 55 -15.96 -15.47 11.84
C ARG A 55 -17.35 -16.02 12.10
N ALA A 56 -18.39 -15.22 11.84
CA ALA A 56 -19.75 -15.69 11.93
C ALA A 56 -19.85 -17.00 11.17
N LYS A 57 -20.30 -18.07 11.86
CA LYS A 57 -20.50 -19.38 11.21
C LYS A 57 -21.36 -19.10 9.98
N PRO A 58 -20.96 -19.48 8.78
CA PRO A 58 -21.75 -19.23 7.59
C PRO A 58 -23.13 -19.85 7.80
N SER A 59 -24.18 -19.04 7.64
CA SER A 59 -25.54 -19.57 7.66
C SER A 59 -25.63 -20.68 6.63
N LYS A 60 -26.28 -21.79 6.97
CA LYS A 60 -26.33 -23.05 6.20
C LYS A 60 -26.93 -22.95 4.78
N LYS A 61 -27.08 -21.79 4.20
CA LYS A 61 -27.62 -21.57 2.84
C LYS A 61 -26.75 -20.63 2.01
N ARG A 62 -25.53 -21.10 1.66
CA ARG A 62 -24.83 -20.61 0.46
C ARG A 62 -24.48 -21.84 -0.37
N ARG A 63 -25.38 -22.19 -1.31
CA ARG A 63 -25.07 -23.03 -2.47
C ARG A 63 -23.84 -22.44 -3.17
N GLY A 64 -22.79 -23.24 -3.35
CA GLY A 64 -21.79 -23.00 -4.37
C GLY A 64 -20.57 -22.15 -4.03
N LYS A 65 -20.01 -22.18 -2.80
CA LYS A 65 -18.60 -21.79 -2.65
C LYS A 65 -17.74 -22.94 -3.15
N ARG A 66 -17.10 -22.74 -4.31
CA ARG A 66 -16.05 -23.63 -4.81
C ARG A 66 -15.01 -23.82 -3.71
N ARG A 67 -14.50 -25.06 -3.54
CA ARG A 67 -13.44 -25.36 -2.58
C ARG A 67 -12.18 -24.59 -2.97
N PRO A 68 -11.37 -24.10 -1.99
CA PRO A 68 -10.05 -23.56 -2.30
C PRO A 68 -9.20 -24.61 -3.04
N GLY A 69 -8.51 -24.18 -4.11
CA GLY A 69 -7.69 -25.05 -4.94
C GLY A 69 -8.17 -25.12 -6.40
N GLY A 70 -7.43 -25.84 -7.24
CA GLY A 70 -7.77 -26.06 -8.64
C GLY A 70 -9.13 -26.72 -8.78
N GLN A 71 -10.00 -26.16 -9.62
CA GLN A 71 -11.31 -26.71 -9.90
C GLN A 71 -11.23 -27.72 -11.05
N PRO A 72 -12.09 -28.75 -11.12
CA PRO A 72 -12.16 -29.62 -12.28
C PRO A 72 -12.33 -28.80 -13.57
N GLY A 73 -11.50 -29.07 -14.58
CA GLY A 73 -11.49 -28.32 -15.83
C GLY A 73 -10.68 -27.01 -15.83
N HIS A 74 -10.01 -26.64 -14.72
CA HIS A 74 -9.06 -25.55 -14.74
C HIS A 74 -7.79 -26.00 -15.46
N ALA A 75 -7.40 -25.27 -16.52
CA ALA A 75 -6.14 -25.54 -17.21
C ALA A 75 -4.97 -25.52 -16.21
N LYS A 76 -4.14 -26.56 -16.24
CA LYS A 76 -2.92 -26.61 -15.44
C LYS A 76 -2.00 -25.49 -15.89
N HIS A 77 -1.62 -24.61 -14.98
CA HIS A 77 -0.63 -23.59 -15.28
C HIS A 77 0.75 -24.26 -15.16
N GLU A 78 1.31 -24.63 -16.30
CA GLU A 78 2.67 -25.17 -16.37
C GLU A 78 3.66 -24.03 -16.54
N ARG A 79 4.79 -24.13 -15.83
CA ARG A 79 5.92 -23.23 -16.01
C ARG A 79 6.51 -23.49 -17.41
N LYS A 80 6.84 -22.41 -18.16
CA LYS A 80 7.63 -22.55 -19.38
C LYS A 80 9.00 -23.15 -19.01
N PRO A 81 9.48 -24.14 -19.79
CA PRO A 81 10.83 -24.64 -19.62
C PRO A 81 11.86 -23.53 -19.85
N PHE A 82 13.05 -23.69 -19.31
CA PHE A 82 14.18 -22.85 -19.63
C PHE A 82 14.60 -23.08 -21.08
N GLY A 83 14.98 -21.99 -21.78
CA GLY A 83 15.54 -22.05 -23.12
C GLY A 83 16.96 -22.64 -23.10
N SER A 84 17.47 -23.05 -24.25
CA SER A 84 18.81 -23.62 -24.39
C SER A 84 19.92 -22.66 -23.94
N ASP A 85 19.70 -21.35 -24.08
CA ASP A 85 20.57 -20.26 -23.62
C ASP A 85 20.55 -20.00 -22.12
N GLU A 86 19.59 -20.58 -21.42
CA GLU A 86 19.43 -20.50 -19.97
C GLU A 86 19.90 -21.78 -19.24
N ILE A 87 20.42 -22.78 -19.97
CA ILE A 87 20.86 -24.06 -19.44
C ILE A 87 22.37 -24.03 -19.26
N ASP A 88 22.86 -24.09 -18.02
CA ASP A 88 24.28 -24.10 -17.69
C ASP A 88 24.94 -25.47 -17.92
N GLN A 89 24.20 -26.56 -17.72
CA GLN A 89 24.72 -27.93 -17.83
C GLN A 89 23.63 -28.89 -18.31
N VAL A 90 23.98 -29.77 -19.23
CA VAL A 90 23.18 -30.93 -19.64
C VAL A 90 23.84 -32.19 -19.07
N VAL A 91 23.09 -33.00 -18.36
CA VAL A 91 23.53 -34.32 -17.86
C VAL A 91 22.61 -35.36 -18.49
N GLU A 92 23.21 -36.26 -19.26
CA GLU A 92 22.53 -37.32 -19.94
C GLU A 92 22.64 -38.64 -19.12
N TYR A 93 21.54 -39.35 -18.99
CA TYR A 93 21.49 -40.62 -18.28
C TYR A 93 21.06 -41.71 -19.28
N GLU A 94 21.87 -42.71 -19.43
CA GLU A 94 21.60 -43.89 -20.24
C GLU A 94 21.47 -45.13 -19.37
N LEU A 95 20.85 -46.15 -19.90
CA LEU A 95 20.81 -47.46 -19.24
C LEU A 95 22.20 -48.08 -19.25
N THR A 96 22.50 -48.90 -18.25
CA THR A 96 23.72 -49.73 -18.25
C THR A 96 23.66 -50.75 -19.41
N ASP A 97 24.82 -51.25 -19.86
CA ASP A 97 24.85 -52.24 -20.94
C ASP A 97 24.03 -53.49 -20.64
N GLU A 98 23.93 -53.87 -19.36
CA GLU A 98 23.12 -54.99 -18.90
C GLU A 98 21.61 -54.71 -19.03
N ASP A 99 21.19 -53.50 -18.61
CA ASP A 99 19.80 -53.08 -18.66
C ASP A 99 19.34 -52.70 -20.08
N ALA A 100 20.26 -52.33 -20.95
CA ALA A 100 20.01 -51.98 -22.36
C ALA A 100 20.00 -53.19 -23.28
N CYS A 101 20.35 -54.37 -22.78
CA CYS A 101 20.43 -55.61 -23.59
C CYS A 101 19.10 -55.90 -24.30
N GLY A 102 19.14 -55.94 -25.64
CA GLY A 102 17.93 -56.19 -26.46
C GLY A 102 17.02 -54.99 -26.66
N LEU A 103 17.34 -53.85 -26.11
CA LEU A 103 16.59 -52.63 -26.29
C LEU A 103 17.20 -51.74 -27.38
N ARG A 104 16.35 -50.97 -28.07
CA ARG A 104 16.78 -50.00 -29.07
C ARG A 104 16.58 -48.59 -28.51
N PRO A 105 17.61 -47.74 -28.47
CA PRO A 105 17.46 -46.37 -28.05
C PRO A 105 16.54 -45.57 -29.01
N LEU A 106 15.74 -44.68 -28.47
CA LEU A 106 14.92 -43.73 -29.21
C LEU A 106 15.61 -42.36 -29.23
N ASP A 107 15.30 -41.54 -30.26
CA ASP A 107 15.78 -40.13 -30.33
C ASP A 107 15.00 -39.20 -29.41
N GLU A 108 14.18 -39.72 -28.50
CA GLU A 108 13.34 -38.98 -27.58
C GLU A 108 13.91 -39.00 -26.17
N TRP A 109 14.02 -37.82 -25.55
CA TRP A 109 14.48 -37.69 -24.19
C TRP A 109 13.34 -37.29 -23.24
N ARG A 110 13.30 -37.88 -22.08
CA ARG A 110 12.49 -37.41 -20.97
C ARG A 110 13.28 -36.29 -20.28
N VAL A 111 12.94 -35.03 -20.54
CA VAL A 111 13.64 -33.87 -19.98
C VAL A 111 13.04 -33.49 -18.64
N LEU A 112 13.92 -33.26 -17.65
CA LEU A 112 13.63 -32.63 -16.37
C LEU A 112 14.65 -31.52 -16.14
N GLN A 113 14.19 -30.31 -15.88
CA GLN A 113 15.06 -29.15 -15.58
C GLN A 113 15.02 -28.87 -14.09
N GLN A 114 16.18 -28.80 -13.45
CA GLN A 114 16.38 -28.49 -12.05
C GLN A 114 17.21 -27.21 -11.91
N VAL A 115 16.87 -26.36 -10.94
CA VAL A 115 17.64 -25.16 -10.62
C VAL A 115 18.23 -25.33 -9.22
N GLU A 116 19.53 -25.10 -9.11
CA GLU A 116 20.25 -25.18 -7.84
C GLU A 116 21.06 -23.91 -7.61
N LEU A 117 21.38 -23.58 -6.36
CA LEU A 117 22.32 -22.53 -6.02
C LEU A 117 23.74 -23.02 -6.29
N VAL A 118 24.56 -22.12 -6.87
CA VAL A 118 25.99 -22.41 -6.94
C VAL A 118 26.59 -22.43 -5.54
N GLU A 119 27.52 -23.36 -5.29
CA GLU A 119 28.15 -23.59 -3.98
C GLU A 119 28.74 -22.29 -3.40
N ARG A 120 29.34 -21.43 -4.23
CA ARG A 120 29.85 -20.13 -3.83
C ARG A 120 29.26 -19.01 -4.68
N PRO A 121 28.12 -18.39 -4.26
CA PRO A 121 27.39 -17.42 -5.06
C PRO A 121 28.05 -16.01 -5.12
N LEU A 122 29.31 -15.88 -4.68
CA LEU A 122 30.05 -14.62 -4.66
C LEU A 122 31.35 -14.72 -5.44
N ILE A 123 31.67 -13.63 -6.15
CA ILE A 123 32.95 -13.42 -6.79
C ILE A 123 33.78 -12.45 -5.95
N VAL A 124 34.99 -12.84 -5.53
CA VAL A 124 35.93 -11.99 -4.82
C VAL A 124 37.03 -11.57 -5.81
N THR A 125 37.12 -10.27 -6.04
CA THR A 125 38.14 -9.70 -6.94
C THR A 125 39.17 -8.92 -6.13
N GLU A 126 40.45 -9.23 -6.27
CA GLU A 126 41.56 -8.47 -5.72
C GLU A 126 42.08 -7.46 -6.74
N HIS A 127 41.97 -6.18 -6.44
CA HIS A 127 42.48 -5.10 -7.28
C HIS A 127 43.85 -4.64 -6.79
N ARG A 128 44.87 -4.81 -7.60
CA ARG A 128 46.27 -4.46 -7.28
C ARG A 128 46.71 -3.24 -8.09
N ALA A 129 47.09 -2.15 -7.40
CA ALA A 129 47.69 -0.96 -8.01
C ALA A 129 49.17 -0.93 -7.77
N ARG A 130 49.99 -0.95 -8.86
CA ARG A 130 51.43 -0.94 -8.75
C ARG A 130 51.94 0.42 -8.29
N ARG A 131 52.93 0.41 -7.40
CA ARG A 131 53.64 1.61 -6.91
C ARG A 131 54.96 1.77 -7.63
N TYR A 132 55.28 3.01 -7.99
CA TYR A 132 56.50 3.37 -8.69
C TYR A 132 57.23 4.43 -7.88
N LEU A 133 58.58 4.27 -7.72
CA LEU A 133 59.43 5.27 -7.09
C LEU A 133 60.01 6.16 -8.19
N ASP A 134 59.88 7.49 -8.08
CA ASP A 134 60.67 8.43 -8.87
C ASP A 134 62.03 8.60 -8.20
N PRO A 135 63.11 8.10 -8.83
CA PRO A 135 64.45 8.12 -8.21
C PRO A 135 65.06 9.53 -8.07
N ARG A 136 64.52 10.53 -8.81
CA ARG A 136 64.98 11.91 -8.73
C ARG A 136 64.37 12.67 -7.57
N THR A 137 63.13 12.42 -7.28
CA THR A 137 62.36 13.19 -6.27
C THR A 137 62.10 12.40 -5.00
N GLY A 138 62.33 11.08 -4.98
CA GLY A 138 61.99 10.18 -3.91
C GLY A 138 60.46 9.97 -3.72
N ARG A 139 59.66 10.47 -4.63
CA ARG A 139 58.21 10.37 -4.55
C ARG A 139 57.69 9.02 -5.04
N ILE A 140 56.68 8.51 -4.35
CA ILE A 140 56.01 7.28 -4.75
C ILE A 140 54.72 7.66 -5.51
N HIS A 141 54.60 7.14 -6.71
CA HIS A 141 53.41 7.20 -7.55
C HIS A 141 52.69 5.85 -7.51
N THR A 142 51.38 5.88 -7.40
CA THR A 142 50.57 4.66 -7.42
C THR A 142 49.63 4.70 -8.63
N ALA A 143 49.59 3.59 -9.38
CA ALA A 143 48.64 3.46 -10.50
C ALA A 143 47.20 3.70 -10.04
N PRO A 144 46.39 4.43 -10.82
CA PRO A 144 45.03 4.72 -10.41
C PRO A 144 44.16 3.45 -10.47
N LEU A 145 43.38 3.23 -9.43
CA LEU A 145 42.28 2.28 -9.45
C LEU A 145 41.03 2.90 -10.08
N PRO A 146 40.18 2.10 -10.74
CA PRO A 146 38.87 2.58 -11.24
C PRO A 146 38.05 3.23 -10.14
N ARG A 147 37.39 4.36 -10.45
CA ARG A 147 36.57 5.12 -9.46
C ARG A 147 35.49 4.27 -8.81
N GLU A 148 34.79 3.42 -9.60
CA GLU A 148 33.79 2.54 -9.10
C GLU A 148 34.30 1.55 -8.05
N VAL A 149 35.53 1.06 -8.19
CA VAL A 149 36.16 0.16 -7.22
C VAL A 149 36.47 0.91 -5.93
N VAL A 150 37.09 2.09 -6.04
CA VAL A 150 37.41 2.93 -4.87
C VAL A 150 36.13 3.35 -4.12
N ASN A 151 35.13 3.80 -4.84
CA ASN A 151 33.87 4.29 -4.27
C ASN A 151 33.01 3.15 -3.70
N ALA A 152 33.04 1.95 -4.29
CA ALA A 152 32.34 0.78 -3.80
C ALA A 152 32.98 0.20 -2.52
N GLY A 153 34.31 0.20 -2.45
CA GLY A 153 35.07 -0.48 -1.40
C GLY A 153 34.78 -2.00 -1.41
N LEU A 154 34.69 -2.62 -0.24
CA LEU A 154 34.52 -4.07 -0.12
C LEU A 154 33.25 -4.61 -0.81
N ILE A 155 32.17 -3.86 -0.77
CA ILE A 155 30.85 -4.34 -1.27
C ILE A 155 30.57 -3.68 -2.63
N GLY A 156 30.68 -4.48 -3.68
CA GLY A 156 30.41 -4.06 -5.06
C GLY A 156 28.96 -3.67 -5.32
N PRO A 157 28.66 -3.12 -6.52
CA PRO A 157 27.35 -2.54 -6.83
C PRO A 157 26.22 -3.57 -6.79
N ARG A 158 26.43 -4.78 -7.31
CA ARG A 158 25.39 -5.83 -7.37
C ARG A 158 25.01 -6.33 -5.98
N LEU A 159 26.00 -6.56 -5.12
CA LEU A 159 25.76 -6.96 -3.72
C LEU A 159 25.16 -5.80 -2.90
N SER A 160 25.50 -4.54 -3.22
CA SER A 160 24.86 -3.36 -2.63
C SER A 160 23.38 -3.28 -2.98
N ALA A 161 23.04 -3.53 -4.25
CA ALA A 161 21.64 -3.58 -4.72
C ALA A 161 20.87 -4.74 -4.06
N ALA A 162 21.51 -5.91 -3.89
CA ALA A 162 20.89 -7.05 -3.20
C ALA A 162 20.57 -6.75 -1.73
N ALA A 163 21.50 -6.15 -1.00
CA ALA A 163 21.27 -5.74 0.39
C ALA A 163 20.16 -4.68 0.51
N ALA A 164 20.12 -3.73 -0.43
CA ALA A 164 19.06 -2.74 -0.50
C ALA A 164 17.70 -3.37 -0.80
N PHE A 165 17.63 -4.31 -1.74
CA PHE A 165 16.41 -5.07 -2.06
C PHE A 165 15.92 -5.88 -0.87
N GLN A 166 16.82 -6.62 -0.21
CA GLN A 166 16.50 -7.36 1.01
C GLN A 166 15.93 -6.45 2.10
N LYS A 167 16.51 -5.25 2.28
CA LYS A 167 16.02 -4.31 3.28
C LYS A 167 14.70 -3.65 2.89
N ALA A 168 14.55 -3.20 1.64
CA ALA A 168 13.41 -2.41 1.17
C ALA A 168 12.18 -3.25 0.81
N ALA A 169 12.39 -4.33 0.04
CA ALA A 169 11.30 -5.16 -0.49
C ALA A 169 11.02 -6.38 0.37
N CYS A 170 12.06 -6.98 1.00
CA CYS A 170 11.92 -8.15 1.87
C CYS A 170 11.82 -7.80 3.36
N HIS A 171 11.84 -6.51 3.73
CA HIS A 171 11.72 -6.02 5.12
C HIS A 171 12.79 -6.55 6.09
N MET A 172 13.96 -6.95 5.60
CA MET A 172 15.01 -7.54 6.45
C MET A 172 15.69 -6.47 7.32
N SER A 173 15.97 -6.84 8.59
CA SER A 173 16.82 -6.04 9.47
C SER A 173 18.29 -6.13 9.05
N TYR A 174 19.13 -5.20 9.50
CA TYR A 174 20.59 -5.31 9.26
C TYR A 174 21.19 -6.59 9.85
N THR A 175 20.68 -7.04 11.00
CA THR A 175 21.09 -8.32 11.59
C THR A 175 20.68 -9.51 10.73
N THR A 176 19.48 -9.47 10.15
CA THR A 176 18.99 -10.53 9.26
C THR A 176 19.79 -10.57 7.96
N ILE A 177 20.13 -9.40 7.36
CA ILE A 177 20.99 -9.29 6.17
C ILE A 177 22.38 -9.86 6.47
N GLN A 178 22.99 -9.48 7.60
CA GLN A 178 24.29 -10.00 8.03
C GLN A 178 24.26 -11.53 8.16
N ASN A 179 23.27 -12.07 8.87
CA ASN A 179 23.14 -13.52 9.06
C ASN A 179 22.89 -14.25 7.74
N PHE A 180 22.08 -13.68 6.85
CA PHE A 180 21.81 -14.25 5.54
C PHE A 180 23.10 -14.45 4.74
N TRP A 181 23.90 -13.39 4.57
CA TRP A 181 25.12 -13.47 3.79
C TRP A 181 26.22 -14.28 4.45
N ARG A 182 26.28 -14.28 5.79
CA ARG A 182 27.21 -15.14 6.54
C ARG A 182 26.90 -16.62 6.36
N GLN A 183 25.63 -17.01 6.40
CA GLN A 183 25.25 -18.43 6.30
C GLN A 183 25.18 -18.93 4.86
N LEU A 184 24.72 -18.10 3.92
CA LEU A 184 24.57 -18.50 2.52
C LEU A 184 25.89 -18.46 1.75
N ALA A 185 26.79 -17.54 2.07
CA ALA A 185 27.95 -17.23 1.25
C ALA A 185 29.25 -17.02 2.07
N GLU A 186 29.25 -17.40 3.35
CA GLU A 186 30.37 -17.27 4.27
C GLU A 186 30.96 -15.84 4.34
N LEU A 187 30.12 -14.84 4.00
CA LEU A 187 30.52 -13.43 3.98
C LEU A 187 30.25 -12.78 5.34
N ASP A 188 31.33 -12.60 6.13
CA ASP A 188 31.22 -11.91 7.42
C ASP A 188 31.44 -10.41 7.27
N VAL A 189 30.37 -9.66 7.25
CA VAL A 189 30.34 -8.20 7.13
C VAL A 189 29.55 -7.60 8.28
N SER A 190 30.15 -6.64 8.98
CA SER A 190 29.52 -6.03 10.15
C SER A 190 28.21 -5.28 9.81
N ARG A 191 27.29 -5.20 10.78
CA ARG A 191 26.05 -4.40 10.65
C ARG A 191 26.33 -2.93 10.29
N GLY A 192 27.42 -2.37 10.82
CA GLY A 192 27.85 -1.01 10.50
C GLY A 192 28.22 -0.86 9.02
N GLN A 193 28.86 -1.88 8.43
CA GLN A 193 29.17 -1.88 7.00
C GLN A 193 27.90 -2.00 6.16
N TRP A 194 26.97 -2.90 6.49
CA TRP A 194 25.67 -2.98 5.80
C TRP A 194 24.89 -1.67 5.88
N ARG A 195 24.94 -0.97 7.03
CA ARG A 195 24.33 0.36 7.15
C ARG A 195 24.98 1.37 6.20
N ARG A 196 26.31 1.37 6.04
CA ARG A 196 27.01 2.24 5.08
C ARG A 196 26.63 1.91 3.64
N VAL A 197 26.52 0.64 3.29
CA VAL A 197 26.08 0.18 1.98
C VAL A 197 24.68 0.69 1.65
N VAL A 198 23.72 0.48 2.55
CA VAL A 198 22.33 0.97 2.39
C VAL A 198 22.29 2.51 2.34
N GLY A 199 23.12 3.20 3.11
CA GLY A 199 23.26 4.66 3.06
C GLY A 199 23.74 5.15 1.68
N ARG A 200 24.70 4.46 1.06
CA ARG A 200 25.15 4.75 -0.30
C ARG A 200 24.05 4.53 -1.34
N VAL A 201 23.31 3.42 -1.23
CA VAL A 201 22.14 3.20 -2.10
C VAL A 201 21.11 4.30 -1.90
N SER A 202 20.82 4.70 -0.65
CA SER A 202 19.93 5.82 -0.36
C SER A 202 20.39 7.12 -1.04
N ALA A 203 21.70 7.38 -1.08
CA ALA A 203 22.25 8.55 -1.79
C ALA A 203 22.03 8.43 -3.31
N ALA A 204 22.25 7.24 -3.89
CA ALA A 204 21.99 6.98 -5.30
C ALA A 204 20.51 7.18 -5.70
N LEU A 205 19.57 6.88 -4.78
CA LEU A 205 18.14 7.06 -5.02
C LEU A 205 17.64 8.49 -4.79
N ARG A 206 18.49 9.41 -4.36
CA ARG A 206 18.08 10.77 -4.03
C ARG A 206 17.46 11.48 -5.24
N ARG A 207 18.15 11.52 -6.36
CA ARG A 207 17.70 12.23 -7.56
C ARG A 207 16.43 11.64 -8.17
N PRO A 208 16.31 10.30 -8.37
CA PRO A 208 15.06 9.69 -8.80
C PRO A 208 13.87 10.02 -7.88
N TYR A 209 14.08 10.06 -6.57
CA TYR A 209 13.05 10.44 -5.61
C TYR A 209 12.63 11.91 -5.74
N GLU A 210 13.59 12.83 -5.82
CA GLU A 210 13.34 14.26 -5.98
C GLU A 210 12.55 14.55 -7.26
N GLN A 211 12.90 13.93 -8.39
CA GLN A 211 12.16 14.06 -9.65
C GLN A 211 10.67 13.66 -9.51
N LEU A 212 10.37 12.60 -8.76
CA LEU A 212 8.98 12.20 -8.52
C LEU A 212 8.26 13.18 -7.59
N CYS A 213 8.94 13.74 -6.58
CA CYS A 213 8.37 14.79 -5.73
C CYS A 213 8.03 16.04 -6.54
N ASP A 214 8.95 16.47 -7.40
CA ASP A 214 8.79 17.66 -8.25
C ASP A 214 7.64 17.48 -9.26
N ALA A 215 7.33 16.25 -9.67
CA ALA A 215 6.26 15.94 -10.60
C ALA A 215 4.87 15.81 -9.95
N LEU A 216 4.75 15.83 -8.62
CA LEU A 216 3.45 15.69 -7.93
C LEU A 216 2.46 16.82 -8.24
N PRO A 217 2.85 18.13 -8.24
CA PRO A 217 1.92 19.22 -8.50
C PRO A 217 1.25 19.16 -9.86
N ASP A 218 1.88 18.53 -10.86
CA ASP A 218 1.40 18.47 -12.24
C ASP A 218 0.47 17.27 -12.49
N GLN A 219 0.22 16.44 -11.48
CA GLN A 219 -0.59 15.25 -11.66
C GLN A 219 -2.09 15.56 -11.79
N ARG A 220 -2.76 14.92 -12.74
CA ARG A 220 -4.21 15.08 -12.95
C ARG A 220 -5.04 14.47 -11.82
N VAL A 221 -4.58 13.37 -11.26
CA VAL A 221 -5.24 12.65 -10.15
C VAL A 221 -4.18 12.13 -9.20
N LEU A 222 -4.37 12.37 -7.91
CA LEU A 222 -3.55 11.83 -6.84
C LEU A 222 -4.43 11.13 -5.81
N GLY A 223 -4.17 9.86 -5.52
CA GLY A 223 -4.64 9.21 -4.31
C GLY A 223 -3.71 9.58 -3.15
N ILE A 224 -4.26 10.08 -2.05
CA ILE A 224 -3.46 10.45 -0.87
C ILE A 224 -4.00 9.74 0.37
N ASP A 225 -3.10 9.21 1.18
CA ASP A 225 -3.39 8.59 2.47
C ASP A 225 -2.21 8.78 3.42
N GLU A 226 -2.41 8.67 4.72
CA GLU A 226 -1.33 8.75 5.70
C GLU A 226 -1.45 7.70 6.79
N SER A 227 -0.31 7.28 7.30
CA SER A 227 -0.22 6.31 8.38
C SER A 227 0.76 6.76 9.45
N GLY A 228 0.46 6.45 10.73
CA GLY A 228 1.35 6.79 11.82
C GLY A 228 2.75 6.18 11.63
N HIS A 229 3.78 6.93 11.95
CA HIS A 229 5.19 6.54 11.94
C HIS A 229 5.83 6.92 13.27
N LYS A 230 6.97 6.32 13.59
CA LYS A 230 7.81 6.71 14.73
C LYS A 230 9.23 6.94 14.24
N ASP A 231 9.81 8.08 14.62
CA ASP A 231 11.24 8.31 14.48
C ASP A 231 11.86 8.54 15.85
N SER A 232 12.81 7.71 16.23
CA SER A 232 13.46 7.76 17.57
C SER A 232 12.44 7.82 18.72
N GLY A 233 11.33 7.07 18.59
CA GLY A 233 10.21 7.06 19.55
C GLY A 233 9.22 8.21 19.41
N LYS A 234 9.57 9.30 18.71
CA LYS A 234 8.71 10.47 18.49
C LYS A 234 7.68 10.18 17.39
N ARG A 235 6.50 10.76 17.52
CA ARG A 235 5.40 10.59 16.58
C ARG A 235 5.67 11.34 15.29
N HIS A 236 5.60 10.63 14.17
CA HIS A 236 5.64 11.12 12.80
C HIS A 236 4.50 10.49 11.99
N TRP A 237 4.37 10.89 10.74
CA TRP A 237 3.38 10.37 9.79
C TRP A 237 4.05 10.05 8.46
N THR A 238 3.78 8.87 7.92
CA THR A 238 4.13 8.56 6.53
C THR A 238 2.96 8.89 5.65
N TRP A 239 3.16 9.83 4.78
CA TRP A 239 2.24 10.23 3.72
C TRP A 239 2.53 9.43 2.46
N CYS A 240 1.49 9.01 1.77
CA CYS A 240 1.53 8.32 0.49
C CYS A 240 0.82 9.19 -0.54
N PHE A 241 1.53 9.56 -1.60
CA PHE A 241 1.00 10.27 -2.76
C PHE A 241 1.09 9.35 -3.96
N ARG A 242 -0.04 8.82 -4.41
CA ARG A 242 -0.12 7.87 -5.51
C ARG A 242 -0.68 8.54 -6.76
N ALA A 243 0.17 8.70 -7.76
CA ALA A 243 -0.20 9.09 -9.12
C ALA A 243 -0.56 7.86 -9.98
N GLU A 244 -0.91 8.09 -11.22
CA GLU A 244 -1.21 7.02 -12.19
C GLU A 244 -0.03 6.09 -12.43
N ARG A 245 1.19 6.63 -12.54
CA ARG A 245 2.40 5.88 -12.91
C ARG A 245 3.45 5.76 -11.83
N PHE A 246 3.31 6.46 -10.71
CA PHE A 246 4.28 6.43 -9.62
C PHE A 246 3.63 6.70 -8.26
N THR A 247 4.36 6.35 -7.21
CA THR A 247 3.96 6.58 -5.82
C THR A 247 5.11 7.19 -5.05
N VAL A 248 4.86 8.29 -4.33
CA VAL A 248 5.83 8.95 -3.46
C VAL A 248 5.44 8.75 -2.00
N PHE A 249 6.43 8.42 -1.17
CA PHE A 249 6.27 8.41 0.29
C PHE A 249 7.07 9.55 0.92
N ARG A 250 6.44 10.20 1.90
CA ARG A 250 7.06 11.28 2.69
C ARG A 250 6.85 11.01 4.17
N ILE A 251 7.89 11.12 4.98
CA ILE A 251 7.79 11.05 6.45
C ILE A 251 7.86 12.48 7.00
N ASP A 252 6.86 12.86 7.79
CA ASP A 252 6.73 14.21 8.32
C ASP A 252 6.24 14.18 9.78
N PRO A 253 6.69 15.08 10.65
CA PRO A 253 6.15 15.19 12.01
C PRO A 253 4.70 15.67 12.03
N SER A 254 4.27 16.41 10.99
CA SER A 254 2.91 16.92 10.86
C SER A 254 1.95 15.94 10.19
N ARG A 255 0.71 15.95 10.64
CA ARG A 255 -0.46 15.35 9.97
C ARG A 255 -1.37 16.42 9.37
N GLY A 256 -0.92 17.63 9.30
CA GLY A 256 -1.70 18.80 8.89
C GLY A 256 -1.72 19.03 7.37
N SER A 257 -2.54 19.98 6.94
CA SER A 257 -2.62 20.45 5.55
C SER A 257 -1.34 21.13 5.05
N ASP A 258 -0.45 21.51 5.96
CA ASP A 258 0.86 22.06 5.66
C ASP A 258 1.76 21.09 4.88
N VAL A 259 1.61 19.78 5.11
CA VAL A 259 2.32 18.75 4.33
C VAL A 259 1.83 18.74 2.88
N LEU A 260 0.51 18.81 2.67
CA LEU A 260 -0.07 18.88 1.33
C LEU A 260 0.43 20.13 0.59
N ARG A 261 0.47 21.29 1.29
CA ARG A 261 0.95 22.53 0.72
C ARG A 261 2.43 22.47 0.33
N ARG A 262 3.28 21.85 1.14
CA ARG A 262 4.70 21.64 0.79
C ARG A 262 4.91 20.68 -0.39
N MET A 263 4.04 19.68 -0.55
CA MET A 263 4.20 18.66 -1.59
C MET A 263 3.49 19.02 -2.90
N LEU A 264 2.39 19.76 -2.85
CA LEU A 264 1.53 20.06 -3.99
C LEU A 264 1.47 21.56 -4.36
N GLY A 265 2.01 22.43 -3.48
CA GLY A 265 1.93 23.88 -3.64
C GLY A 265 0.69 24.51 -3.01
N GLU A 266 0.55 25.82 -3.17
CA GLU A 266 -0.58 26.61 -2.66
C GLU A 266 -1.88 26.32 -3.44
N THR A 267 -1.76 25.86 -4.69
CA THR A 267 -2.88 25.47 -5.53
C THR A 267 -2.58 24.11 -6.17
N PHE A 268 -3.61 23.28 -6.34
CA PHE A 268 -3.48 22.01 -7.04
C PHE A 268 -4.60 21.86 -8.07
N GLY A 269 -4.24 21.81 -9.34
CA GLY A 269 -5.20 21.78 -10.46
C GLY A 269 -5.83 20.41 -10.70
N GLY A 270 -5.31 19.34 -10.11
CA GLY A 270 -5.80 17.98 -10.25
C GLY A 270 -6.91 17.62 -9.26
N VAL A 271 -7.20 16.32 -9.17
CA VAL A 271 -8.18 15.75 -8.23
C VAL A 271 -7.47 14.93 -7.16
N ILE A 272 -7.78 15.17 -5.89
CA ILE A 272 -7.26 14.42 -4.75
C ILE A 272 -8.29 13.35 -4.34
N GLY A 273 -7.95 12.07 -4.49
CA GLY A 273 -8.66 10.94 -3.89
C GLY A 273 -8.19 10.73 -2.45
N CYS A 274 -9.07 10.86 -1.46
CA CYS A 274 -8.69 10.77 -0.05
C CYS A 274 -9.85 10.33 0.84
N ASP A 275 -9.58 10.12 2.12
CA ASP A 275 -10.61 9.96 3.14
C ASP A 275 -11.23 11.34 3.55
N TYR A 276 -12.07 11.34 4.57
CA TYR A 276 -12.72 12.57 5.05
C TYR A 276 -11.94 13.25 6.19
N PHE A 277 -10.63 13.11 6.24
CA PHE A 277 -9.81 13.71 7.30
C PHE A 277 -9.72 15.24 7.19
N SER A 278 -9.50 15.90 8.31
CA SER A 278 -9.54 17.37 8.41
C SER A 278 -8.46 18.07 7.58
N ALA A 279 -7.28 17.48 7.43
CA ALA A 279 -6.19 18.06 6.65
C ALA A 279 -6.56 18.23 5.17
N TYR A 280 -7.19 17.20 4.57
CA TYR A 280 -7.66 17.28 3.17
C TYR A 280 -8.75 18.33 2.98
N ARG A 281 -9.70 18.39 3.94
CA ARG A 281 -10.80 19.37 3.89
C ARG A 281 -10.29 20.80 4.07
N LYS A 282 -9.25 20.99 4.90
CA LYS A 282 -8.61 22.30 5.06
C LYS A 282 -7.86 22.69 3.78
N TYR A 283 -7.03 21.78 3.23
CA TYR A 283 -6.32 22.07 1.98
C TYR A 283 -7.29 22.32 0.81
N MET A 284 -8.38 21.57 0.71
CA MET A 284 -9.45 21.81 -0.26
C MET A 284 -10.04 23.22 -0.12
N ALA A 285 -10.27 23.69 1.10
CA ALA A 285 -10.85 25.00 1.34
C ALA A 285 -9.86 26.14 1.05
N ASP A 286 -8.60 25.95 1.45
CA ASP A 286 -7.54 26.96 1.32
C ASP A 286 -7.03 27.06 -0.14
N ALA A 287 -6.83 25.94 -0.81
CA ALA A 287 -6.20 25.84 -2.14
C ALA A 287 -7.23 25.73 -3.31
N GLY A 288 -8.52 25.67 -3.02
CA GLY A 288 -9.56 25.43 -4.03
C GLY A 288 -9.48 24.05 -4.71
N ALA A 289 -8.75 23.09 -4.13
CA ALA A 289 -8.49 21.80 -4.74
C ALA A 289 -9.76 20.97 -4.91
N THR A 290 -9.89 20.28 -6.04
CA THR A 290 -10.96 19.31 -6.28
C THR A 290 -10.64 18.01 -5.53
N VAL A 291 -11.63 17.43 -4.84
CA VAL A 291 -11.44 16.17 -4.11
C VAL A 291 -12.47 15.10 -4.50
N GLN A 292 -12.08 13.83 -4.36
CA GLN A 292 -12.96 12.67 -4.34
C GLN A 292 -12.83 12.00 -2.98
N PHE A 293 -13.83 12.13 -2.12
CA PHE A 293 -13.85 11.40 -0.86
C PHE A 293 -14.16 9.93 -1.07
N CYS A 294 -13.37 9.07 -0.45
CA CYS A 294 -13.41 7.62 -0.61
C CYS A 294 -14.80 7.04 -0.27
N MET A 295 -15.43 6.42 -1.26
CA MET A 295 -16.75 5.75 -1.10
C MET A 295 -16.66 4.46 -0.27
N ALA A 296 -15.51 3.79 -0.24
CA ALA A 296 -15.35 2.58 0.58
C ALA A 296 -15.58 2.87 2.07
N HIS A 297 -15.08 4.00 2.56
CA HIS A 297 -15.33 4.44 3.93
C HIS A 297 -16.83 4.72 4.19
N ARG A 298 -17.53 5.30 3.20
CA ARG A 298 -18.99 5.53 3.31
C ARG A 298 -19.78 4.25 3.29
N ILE A 299 -19.42 3.30 2.44
CA ILE A 299 -20.04 1.98 2.39
C ILE A 299 -19.91 1.26 3.73
N ARG A 300 -18.72 1.33 4.38
CA ARG A 300 -18.50 0.72 5.71
C ARG A 300 -19.39 1.36 6.77
N GLU A 301 -19.45 2.69 6.80
CA GLU A 301 -20.35 3.42 7.75
C GLU A 301 -21.82 3.10 7.49
N VAL A 302 -22.27 3.12 6.25
CA VAL A 302 -23.67 2.77 5.90
C VAL A 302 -23.98 1.31 6.25
N ARG A 303 -23.02 0.40 6.08
CA ARG A 303 -23.17 -1.01 6.49
C ARG A 303 -23.33 -1.13 8.00
N PHE A 304 -22.54 -0.41 8.78
CA PHE A 304 -22.69 -0.37 10.23
C PHE A 304 -24.10 0.07 10.63
N LEU A 305 -24.65 1.11 9.98
CA LEU A 305 -26.02 1.57 10.22
C LEU A 305 -27.06 0.54 9.79
N ALA A 306 -26.85 -0.18 8.70
CA ALA A 306 -27.75 -1.23 8.22
C ALA A 306 -27.76 -2.48 9.13
N GLU A 307 -26.69 -2.70 9.88
CA GLU A 307 -26.52 -3.81 10.83
C GLU A 307 -26.85 -3.40 12.29
N HIS A 308 -27.34 -2.18 12.51
CA HIS A 308 -27.65 -1.66 13.83
C HIS A 308 -28.87 -2.31 14.44
N SER A 309 -28.94 -2.44 15.77
CA SER A 309 -30.06 -3.02 16.51
C SER A 309 -31.36 -2.23 16.38
N SER A 310 -31.31 -0.89 16.29
CA SER A 310 -32.44 -0.03 16.04
C SER A 310 -33.04 -0.28 14.66
N GLN A 311 -34.32 -0.69 14.63
CA GLN A 311 -35.02 -1.03 13.40
C GLN A 311 -35.13 0.16 12.43
N SER A 312 -35.37 1.38 12.95
CA SER A 312 -35.47 2.61 12.13
C SER A 312 -34.12 2.88 11.43
N LEU A 313 -32.98 2.74 12.16
CA LEU A 313 -31.65 2.96 11.67
C LEU A 313 -31.25 1.87 10.67
N SER A 314 -31.51 0.61 10.99
CA SER A 314 -31.24 -0.54 10.12
C SER A 314 -32.01 -0.44 8.79
N ARG A 315 -33.29 -0.09 8.81
CA ARG A 315 -34.06 0.13 7.58
C ARG A 315 -33.52 1.28 6.74
N TRP A 316 -33.17 2.40 7.38
CA TRP A 316 -32.61 3.57 6.69
C TRP A 316 -31.24 3.25 6.09
N GLY A 317 -30.33 2.65 6.86
CA GLY A 317 -29.02 2.20 6.41
C GLY A 317 -29.11 1.16 5.29
N GLY A 318 -30.04 0.21 5.39
CA GLY A 318 -30.31 -0.80 4.36
C GLY A 318 -30.73 -0.20 3.01
N LYS A 319 -31.61 0.82 3.04
CA LYS A 319 -31.99 1.56 1.82
C LYS A 319 -30.80 2.30 1.19
N LEU A 320 -29.98 2.98 2.00
CA LEU A 320 -28.76 3.63 1.52
C LEU A 320 -27.78 2.63 0.91
N LEU A 321 -27.55 1.50 1.58
CA LEU A 321 -26.66 0.45 1.10
C LEU A 321 -27.15 -0.13 -0.23
N ASN A 322 -28.46 -0.25 -0.42
CA ASN A 322 -29.01 -0.73 -1.68
C ASN A 322 -28.75 0.24 -2.84
N TRP A 323 -28.90 1.55 -2.64
CA TRP A 323 -28.56 2.55 -3.65
C TRP A 323 -27.06 2.53 -4.00
N LEU A 324 -26.18 2.38 -3.01
CA LEU A 324 -24.74 2.25 -3.24
C LEU A 324 -24.41 0.96 -4.01
N LYS A 325 -25.07 -0.17 -3.70
CA LYS A 325 -24.91 -1.41 -4.46
C LYS A 325 -25.32 -1.23 -5.93
N GLN A 326 -26.45 -0.59 -6.19
CA GLN A 326 -26.90 -0.30 -7.56
C GLN A 326 -25.93 0.59 -8.32
N LEU A 327 -25.39 1.62 -7.67
CA LEU A 327 -24.37 2.50 -8.25
C LEU A 327 -23.14 1.69 -8.69
N PHE A 328 -22.56 0.89 -7.77
CA PHE A 328 -21.35 0.11 -8.07
C PHE A 328 -21.60 -1.03 -9.06
N GLN A 329 -22.76 -1.69 -9.01
CA GLN A 329 -23.15 -2.68 -10.02
C GLN A 329 -23.24 -2.05 -11.42
N THR A 330 -23.76 -0.83 -11.51
CA THR A 330 -23.80 -0.11 -12.79
C THR A 330 -22.41 0.28 -13.27
N LEU A 331 -21.52 0.74 -12.37
CA LEU A 331 -20.13 1.05 -12.69
C LEU A 331 -19.37 -0.18 -13.21
N HIS A 332 -19.51 -1.32 -12.55
CA HIS A 332 -18.84 -2.57 -12.96
C HIS A 332 -19.31 -3.09 -14.33
N ARG A 333 -20.52 -2.69 -14.75
CA ARG A 333 -21.11 -3.06 -16.04
C ARG A 333 -21.03 -1.93 -17.08
N ALA A 334 -20.15 -0.96 -16.87
CA ALA A 334 -20.04 0.20 -17.76
C ALA A 334 -19.80 -0.20 -19.23
N GLY A 335 -18.93 -1.19 -19.48
CA GLY A 335 -18.63 -1.71 -20.83
C GLY A 335 -19.78 -2.50 -21.50
N GLU A 336 -20.76 -2.99 -20.72
CA GLU A 336 -21.89 -3.77 -21.19
C GLU A 336 -23.12 -2.90 -21.53
N LEU A 337 -23.15 -1.64 -21.10
CA LEU A 337 -24.31 -0.77 -21.16
C LEU A 337 -24.13 0.32 -22.22
N SER A 338 -25.21 0.67 -22.91
CA SER A 338 -25.19 1.88 -23.74
C SER A 338 -24.97 3.13 -22.89
N ARG A 339 -24.28 4.15 -23.42
CA ARG A 339 -24.00 5.41 -22.71
C ARG A 339 -25.26 6.02 -22.06
N ARG A 340 -26.38 6.01 -22.77
CA ARG A 340 -27.67 6.52 -22.27
C ARG A 340 -28.20 5.71 -21.09
N THR A 341 -28.14 4.38 -21.18
CA THR A 341 -28.60 3.49 -20.09
C THR A 341 -27.70 3.60 -18.88
N PHE A 342 -26.38 3.64 -19.08
CA PHE A 342 -25.40 3.85 -18.03
C PHE A 342 -25.66 5.17 -17.29
N ALA A 343 -25.70 6.30 -17.99
CA ALA A 343 -25.95 7.61 -17.39
C ALA A 343 -27.28 7.66 -16.61
N ARG A 344 -28.36 7.11 -17.18
CA ARG A 344 -29.67 7.05 -16.49
C ARG A 344 -29.62 6.25 -15.19
N ARG A 345 -28.96 5.07 -15.20
CA ARG A 345 -28.85 4.22 -13.99
C ARG A 345 -27.99 4.85 -12.92
N ILE A 346 -26.84 5.41 -13.30
CA ILE A 346 -25.95 6.14 -12.38
C ILE A 346 -26.68 7.31 -11.75
N ASP A 347 -27.37 8.12 -12.52
CA ASP A 347 -28.08 9.28 -12.04
C ASP A 347 -29.28 8.89 -11.14
N ALA A 348 -30.00 7.83 -11.49
CA ALA A 348 -31.07 7.29 -10.65
C ALA A 348 -30.54 6.80 -9.29
N ALA A 349 -29.42 6.06 -9.27
CA ALA A 349 -28.81 5.57 -8.04
C ALA A 349 -28.29 6.73 -7.17
N ARG A 350 -27.59 7.72 -7.78
CA ARG A 350 -27.13 8.93 -7.09
C ARG A 350 -28.29 9.72 -6.48
N ARG A 351 -29.31 10.03 -7.26
CA ARG A 351 -30.51 10.76 -6.79
C ARG A 351 -31.23 9.99 -5.68
N GLY A 352 -31.41 8.66 -5.85
CA GLY A 352 -32.04 7.81 -4.85
C GLY A 352 -31.28 7.83 -3.52
N PHE A 353 -29.95 7.69 -3.59
CA PHE A 353 -29.08 7.81 -2.39
C PHE A 353 -29.20 9.19 -1.73
N LEU A 354 -29.07 10.28 -2.51
CA LEU A 354 -29.14 11.64 -1.98
C LEU A 354 -30.51 11.99 -1.40
N ARG A 355 -31.60 11.50 -1.99
CA ARG A 355 -32.94 11.65 -1.45
C ARG A 355 -33.07 10.93 -0.10
N GLN A 356 -32.59 9.68 -0.02
CA GLN A 356 -32.67 8.88 1.20
C GLN A 356 -31.84 9.49 2.34
N VAL A 357 -30.65 10.00 2.06
CA VAL A 357 -29.74 10.56 3.07
C VAL A 357 -30.21 11.90 3.64
N ARG A 358 -31.09 12.61 2.94
CA ARG A 358 -31.67 13.88 3.40
C ARG A 358 -32.68 13.71 4.56
N HIS A 359 -33.21 12.52 4.71
CA HIS A 359 -34.23 12.20 5.73
C HIS A 359 -33.69 11.13 6.71
N PRO A 360 -32.71 11.49 7.54
CA PRO A 360 -32.15 10.58 8.54
C PRO A 360 -33.15 10.41 9.70
N PRO A 361 -33.18 9.23 10.33
CA PRO A 361 -33.89 9.06 11.60
C PRO A 361 -33.25 9.92 12.71
N SER A 362 -33.98 10.12 13.81
CA SER A 362 -33.52 10.87 15.00
C SER A 362 -32.44 10.07 15.74
N HIS A 363 -31.26 9.91 15.12
CA HIS A 363 -30.11 9.20 15.65
C HIS A 363 -28.82 9.93 15.30
N THR A 364 -27.94 10.12 16.28
CA THR A 364 -26.72 10.93 16.14
C THR A 364 -25.84 10.50 14.96
N GLU A 365 -25.66 9.19 14.76
CA GLU A 365 -24.80 8.67 13.69
C GLU A 365 -25.45 8.86 12.30
N ALA A 366 -26.77 8.68 12.19
CA ALA A 366 -27.49 8.94 10.94
C ALA A 366 -27.43 10.42 10.55
N GLN A 367 -27.65 11.30 11.52
CA GLN A 367 -27.54 12.74 11.32
C GLN A 367 -26.13 13.18 10.98
N ALA A 368 -25.09 12.56 11.61
CA ALA A 368 -23.69 12.82 11.30
C ALA A 368 -23.35 12.41 9.86
N LEU A 369 -23.84 11.24 9.42
CA LEU A 369 -23.69 10.82 8.02
C LEU A 369 -24.40 11.79 7.07
N ALA A 370 -25.66 12.14 7.36
CA ALA A 370 -26.47 13.03 6.52
C ALA A 370 -25.85 14.42 6.35
N ARG A 371 -25.25 14.98 7.42
CA ARG A 371 -24.54 16.28 7.35
C ARG A 371 -23.42 16.32 6.31
N ARG A 372 -22.78 15.18 6.01
CA ARG A 372 -21.69 15.10 5.02
C ARG A 372 -22.19 15.21 3.58
N PHE A 373 -23.48 14.95 3.34
CA PHE A 373 -24.11 15.03 2.02
C PHE A 373 -25.00 16.26 1.85
N ARG A 374 -24.89 17.26 2.73
CA ARG A 374 -25.65 18.52 2.60
C ARG A 374 -24.93 19.47 1.65
N GLY A 375 -25.72 20.09 0.74
CA GLY A 375 -25.25 21.09 -0.21
C GLY A 375 -24.13 20.54 -1.13
N ARG A 376 -23.23 21.40 -1.54
CA ARG A 376 -22.10 21.07 -2.44
C ARG A 376 -21.14 20.01 -1.89
N LYS A 377 -21.14 19.74 -0.59
CA LYS A 377 -20.29 18.68 0.00
C LYS A 377 -20.60 17.30 -0.57
N ALA A 378 -21.84 17.08 -1.01
CA ALA A 378 -22.25 15.83 -1.64
C ALA A 378 -21.46 15.55 -2.95
N ASP A 379 -21.14 16.60 -3.71
CA ASP A 379 -20.51 16.47 -5.02
C ASP A 379 -19.10 15.86 -4.93
N HIS A 380 -18.39 16.14 -3.84
CA HIS A 380 -17.05 15.58 -3.57
C HIS A 380 -17.03 14.06 -3.35
N TYR A 381 -18.19 13.42 -3.16
CA TYR A 381 -18.32 11.95 -3.12
C TYR A 381 -18.61 11.36 -4.51
N PHE A 382 -18.91 12.19 -5.49
CA PHE A 382 -19.29 11.78 -6.84
C PHE A 382 -18.44 12.43 -7.93
N THR A 383 -17.30 13.00 -7.58
CA THR A 383 -16.32 13.61 -8.52
C THR A 383 -15.90 12.63 -9.60
N PHE A 384 -15.76 11.35 -9.25
CA PHE A 384 -15.42 10.27 -10.17
C PHE A 384 -16.44 10.07 -11.33
N LEU A 385 -17.67 10.57 -11.17
CA LEU A 385 -18.68 10.53 -12.25
C LEU A 385 -18.46 11.61 -13.31
N THR A 386 -17.73 12.66 -12.99
CA THR A 386 -17.56 13.86 -13.84
C THR A 386 -16.12 14.07 -14.31
N ARG A 387 -15.16 13.42 -13.66
CA ARG A 387 -13.72 13.55 -13.94
C ARG A 387 -13.15 12.20 -14.36
N PRO A 388 -12.70 12.04 -15.62
CA PRO A 388 -12.07 10.80 -16.08
C PRO A 388 -10.82 10.44 -15.29
N GLY A 389 -10.62 9.14 -15.05
CA GLY A 389 -9.46 8.62 -14.31
C GLY A 389 -9.55 8.73 -12.78
N VAL A 390 -10.61 9.35 -12.26
CA VAL A 390 -10.82 9.42 -10.79
C VAL A 390 -11.53 8.16 -10.30
N GLU A 391 -10.88 7.44 -9.39
CA GLU A 391 -11.45 6.25 -8.76
C GLU A 391 -12.47 6.63 -7.66
N PRO A 392 -13.57 5.90 -7.51
CA PRO A 392 -14.56 6.15 -6.44
C PRO A 392 -14.02 5.82 -5.05
N THR A 393 -12.94 5.07 -4.95
CA THR A 393 -12.34 4.61 -3.69
C THR A 393 -10.85 4.91 -3.65
N ASN A 394 -10.27 5.01 -2.45
CA ASN A 394 -8.83 5.21 -2.26
C ASN A 394 -8.08 3.88 -2.05
N ASN A 395 -8.65 2.75 -2.47
CA ASN A 395 -8.12 1.42 -2.19
C ASN A 395 -6.71 1.19 -2.72
N LEU A 396 -6.37 1.75 -3.88
CA LEU A 396 -5.03 1.61 -4.47
C LEU A 396 -3.97 2.29 -3.60
N THR A 397 -4.27 3.45 -3.04
CA THR A 397 -3.39 4.17 -2.11
C THR A 397 -3.27 3.43 -0.77
N GLU A 398 -4.40 2.91 -0.25
CA GLU A 398 -4.41 2.06 0.95
C GLU A 398 -3.57 0.79 0.76
N GLN A 399 -3.56 0.21 -0.44
CA GLN A 399 -2.70 -0.95 -0.78
C GLN A 399 -1.21 -0.55 -0.82
N ALA A 400 -0.88 0.58 -1.43
CA ALA A 400 0.49 1.08 -1.48
C ALA A 400 1.07 1.33 -0.07
N ILE A 401 0.29 1.97 0.81
CA ILE A 401 0.73 2.26 2.17
C ILE A 401 0.85 1.00 3.05
N ARG A 402 0.22 -0.12 2.66
CA ARG A 402 0.30 -1.38 3.40
C ARG A 402 1.73 -1.90 3.50
N HIS A 403 2.54 -1.78 2.44
CA HIS A 403 3.96 -2.13 2.45
C HIS A 403 4.71 -1.41 3.58
N VAL A 404 4.50 -0.11 3.70
CA VAL A 404 5.07 0.73 4.77
C VAL A 404 4.61 0.29 6.16
N VAL A 405 3.33 -0.06 6.30
CA VAL A 405 2.77 -0.54 7.58
C VAL A 405 3.42 -1.85 8.01
N ILE A 406 3.72 -2.75 7.07
CA ILE A 406 4.44 -4.01 7.35
C ILE A 406 5.87 -3.70 7.77
N ASP A 407 6.59 -2.90 6.99
CA ASP A 407 7.99 -2.55 7.27
C ASP A 407 8.16 -1.92 8.67
N ARG A 408 7.33 -0.95 9.02
CA ARG A 408 7.40 -0.31 10.35
C ARG A 408 7.04 -1.24 11.51
N ARG A 409 6.24 -2.31 11.29
CA ARG A 409 5.98 -3.32 12.33
C ARG A 409 7.21 -4.16 12.62
N ILE A 410 8.02 -4.43 11.59
CA ILE A 410 9.26 -5.18 11.72
C ILE A 410 10.37 -4.29 12.28
N THR A 411 10.53 -3.08 11.73
CA THR A 411 11.61 -2.15 12.07
C THR A 411 11.30 -1.28 13.29
N GLN A 412 10.02 -1.18 13.67
CA GLN A 412 9.49 -0.30 14.72
C GLN A 412 9.74 1.20 14.44
N GLY A 413 9.85 1.57 13.16
CA GLY A 413 10.08 2.93 12.70
C GLY A 413 11.55 3.22 12.39
N THR A 414 11.90 4.49 12.34
CA THR A 414 13.23 4.98 11.98
C THR A 414 13.98 5.56 13.17
N ARG A 415 15.27 5.83 12.97
CA ARG A 415 16.12 6.48 13.97
C ARG A 415 16.95 7.56 13.29
N GLY A 416 16.37 8.76 13.22
CA GLY A 416 16.99 9.97 12.66
C GLY A 416 16.84 10.07 11.13
N ASP A 417 17.26 11.23 10.62
CA ASP A 417 17.05 11.65 9.23
C ASP A 417 17.52 10.64 8.18
N SER A 418 18.68 10.03 8.38
CA SER A 418 19.22 9.05 7.42
C SER A 418 18.29 7.85 7.24
N GLY A 419 17.65 7.41 8.34
CA GLY A 419 16.67 6.33 8.32
C GLY A 419 15.37 6.75 7.62
N MET A 420 14.87 7.95 7.91
CA MET A 420 13.68 8.49 7.24
C MET A 420 13.90 8.66 5.73
N ARG A 421 15.04 9.27 5.31
CA ARG A 421 15.37 9.43 3.88
C ARG A 421 15.53 8.10 3.16
N TRP A 422 16.13 7.09 3.81
CA TRP A 422 16.17 5.75 3.25
C TRP A 422 14.77 5.21 3.00
N CYS A 423 13.90 5.25 4.00
CA CYS A 423 12.54 4.74 3.89
C CYS A 423 11.74 5.45 2.79
N GLU A 424 11.76 6.78 2.77
CA GLU A 424 11.06 7.57 1.74
C GLU A 424 11.49 7.17 0.33
N ARG A 425 12.81 7.13 0.08
CA ARG A 425 13.38 6.82 -1.22
C ARG A 425 13.14 5.38 -1.63
N ALA A 426 13.46 4.44 -0.74
CA ALA A 426 13.36 3.01 -1.02
C ALA A 426 11.90 2.56 -1.22
N TRP A 427 10.98 2.98 -0.36
CA TRP A 427 9.55 2.66 -0.52
C TRP A 427 8.97 3.27 -1.79
N THR A 428 9.37 4.50 -2.13
CA THR A 428 8.98 5.17 -3.38
C THR A 428 9.42 4.36 -4.59
N VAL A 429 10.68 3.93 -4.63
CA VAL A 429 11.22 3.10 -5.73
C VAL A 429 10.50 1.76 -5.80
N VAL A 430 10.35 1.06 -4.67
CA VAL A 430 9.66 -0.25 -4.62
C VAL A 430 8.23 -0.15 -5.15
N ALA A 431 7.46 0.84 -4.65
CA ALA A 431 6.07 1.01 -5.07
C ALA A 431 5.95 1.44 -6.53
N THR A 432 6.81 2.36 -6.99
CA THR A 432 6.79 2.85 -8.37
C THR A 432 7.21 1.78 -9.36
N CYS A 433 8.28 1.03 -9.09
CA CYS A 433 8.69 -0.10 -9.93
C CYS A 433 7.58 -1.15 -10.02
N ALA A 434 6.95 -1.51 -8.90
CA ALA A 434 5.82 -2.45 -8.91
C ALA A 434 4.63 -1.92 -9.73
N GLN A 435 4.35 -0.62 -9.67
CA GLN A 435 3.29 0.03 -10.43
C GLN A 435 3.59 0.06 -11.94
N GLN A 436 4.87 0.15 -12.31
CA GLN A 436 5.35 0.21 -13.70
C GLN A 436 5.70 -1.18 -14.27
N GLY A 437 5.63 -2.25 -13.48
CA GLY A 437 6.08 -3.58 -13.90
C GLY A 437 7.61 -3.71 -14.05
N ARG A 438 8.39 -2.79 -13.45
CA ARG A 438 9.85 -2.78 -13.50
C ARG A 438 10.44 -3.63 -12.36
N ARG A 439 11.59 -4.24 -12.60
CA ARG A 439 12.32 -5.01 -11.60
C ARG A 439 13.06 -4.06 -10.63
N VAL A 440 12.65 -4.06 -9.37
CA VAL A 440 13.22 -3.21 -8.30
C VAL A 440 14.72 -3.42 -8.14
N PHE A 441 15.17 -4.68 -8.18
CA PHE A 441 16.59 -5.03 -8.06
C PHE A 441 17.43 -4.38 -9.14
N GLU A 442 17.00 -4.46 -10.40
CA GLU A 442 17.74 -3.88 -11.54
C GLU A 442 17.78 -2.36 -11.44
N PHE A 443 16.70 -1.72 -11.00
CA PHE A 443 16.71 -0.27 -10.78
C PHE A 443 17.70 0.13 -9.66
N PHE A 444 17.74 -0.61 -8.55
CA PHE A 444 18.73 -0.36 -7.51
C PHE A 444 20.16 -0.55 -8.01
N LEU A 445 20.41 -1.59 -8.81
CA LEU A 445 21.71 -1.87 -9.39
C LEU A 445 22.18 -0.73 -10.30
N GLU A 446 21.34 -0.31 -11.23
CA GLU A 446 21.61 0.78 -12.16
C GLU A 446 21.86 2.11 -11.39
N ALA A 447 21.02 2.44 -10.41
CA ALA A 447 21.19 3.63 -9.59
C ALA A 447 22.53 3.63 -8.83
N VAL A 448 22.93 2.48 -8.28
CA VAL A 448 24.22 2.35 -7.57
C VAL A 448 25.40 2.46 -8.55
N GLN A 449 25.33 1.79 -9.70
CA GLN A 449 26.39 1.82 -10.71
C GLN A 449 26.62 3.24 -11.23
N THR A 450 25.55 3.95 -11.58
CA THR A 450 25.64 5.33 -12.06
C THR A 450 26.16 6.28 -10.97
N HIS A 451 25.76 6.07 -9.72
CA HIS A 451 26.27 6.84 -8.58
C HIS A 451 27.77 6.63 -8.34
N LEU A 452 28.26 5.38 -8.40
CA LEU A 452 29.66 5.05 -8.19
C LEU A 452 30.55 5.60 -9.30
N THR A 453 30.06 5.67 -10.53
CA THR A 453 30.76 6.18 -11.73
C THR A 453 30.51 7.64 -12.02
N ASN A 454 29.72 8.32 -11.18
CA ASN A 454 29.30 9.73 -11.35
C ASN A 454 28.61 9.98 -12.71
N ARG A 455 27.81 9.02 -13.18
CA ARG A 455 26.98 9.13 -14.39
C ARG A 455 25.56 9.61 -14.03
N PRO A 456 24.76 10.06 -15.00
CA PRO A 456 23.35 10.41 -14.77
C PRO A 456 22.58 9.24 -14.14
N THR A 457 21.81 9.53 -13.10
CA THR A 457 20.99 8.53 -12.41
C THR A 457 19.78 8.11 -13.27
N PRO A 458 19.32 6.85 -13.18
CA PRO A 458 18.11 6.41 -13.88
C PRO A 458 16.90 7.19 -13.40
N SER A 459 15.91 7.37 -14.27
CA SER A 459 14.65 8.03 -13.96
C SER A 459 13.51 7.01 -13.79
N LEU A 460 12.58 7.32 -12.87
CA LEU A 460 11.29 6.66 -12.74
C LEU A 460 10.16 7.43 -13.46
N LEU A 461 10.47 8.61 -13.99
CA LEU A 461 9.58 9.40 -14.86
C LEU A 461 9.78 9.09 -16.35
N ALA A 462 10.86 8.38 -16.70
CA ALA A 462 11.15 8.06 -18.09
C ALA A 462 9.97 7.34 -18.75
N GLU A 463 9.70 7.75 -19.96
CA GLU A 463 8.68 7.20 -20.85
C GLU A 463 8.85 5.68 -21.02
N ALA A 464 7.74 4.99 -20.89
CA ALA A 464 7.67 3.57 -21.21
C ALA A 464 7.51 3.40 -22.70
#